data_073d332c523b730e364f81c666108ed3
#
_entry.id   073d332c523b730e364f81c666108ed3
#
_cell.length_a   1.000
_cell.length_b   1.000
_cell.length_c   1.000
_cell.angle_alpha   90.00
_cell.angle_beta   90.00
_cell.angle_gamma   90.00
#
_symmetry.space_group_name_H-M   'P 1'
#
loop_
_entity.id
_entity.type
_entity.pdbx_description
1 polymer ?
#
loop_
_entity_poly.entity_id
_entity_poly.type
_entity_poly.pdbx_seq_one_letter_code
_entity_poly.pdbx_strand_id
1 'polypeptide(L)' 'MRNQKYYYLQGDHIRSTVWLDREEDWQRAEARNYYHSKWLAESALAQRINIERIFMRKEERV' A
#
# COMPACT_ATOMS: atom_id res chain seq x y z
N MET A 1 16.60 -0.48 -10.28
CA MET A 1 15.65 0.02 -9.26
C MET A 1 16.24 1.12 -8.39
N ARG A 2 17.56 1.23 -8.29
CA ARG A 2 18.21 2.28 -7.49
C ARG A 2 17.77 3.67 -7.89
N ASN A 3 17.51 4.52 -6.89
CA ASN A 3 17.12 5.93 -7.06
C ASN A 3 15.77 6.12 -7.75
N GLN A 4 14.99 5.06 -7.91
CA GLN A 4 13.67 5.17 -8.47
C GLN A 4 12.68 5.51 -7.36
N LYS A 5 11.87 6.54 -7.57
CA LYS A 5 10.82 6.91 -6.65
C LYS A 5 9.69 5.89 -6.69
N TYR A 6 9.19 5.53 -5.52
CA TYR A 6 8.02 4.67 -5.43
C TYR A 6 7.10 5.14 -4.30
N TYR A 7 5.91 4.59 -4.25
CA TYR A 7 4.90 4.91 -3.24
C TYR A 7 4.56 3.68 -2.44
N TYR A 8 4.19 3.88 -1.19
CA TYR A 8 3.77 2.79 -0.31
C TYR A 8 2.70 3.28 0.64
N LEU A 9 1.96 2.34 1.22
CA LEU A 9 0.90 2.64 2.16
C LEU A 9 1.41 2.49 3.60
N GLN A 10 1.13 3.49 4.41
CA GLN A 10 1.41 3.45 5.83
C GLN A 10 0.13 3.79 6.58
N GLY A 11 -0.57 2.76 7.09
CA GLY A 11 -1.92 2.96 7.60
C GLY A 11 -2.84 3.46 6.50
N ASP A 12 -3.49 4.58 6.72
CA ASP A 12 -4.37 5.21 5.74
C ASP A 12 -3.67 6.28 4.91
N HIS A 13 -2.35 6.37 5.01
CA HIS A 13 -1.58 7.40 4.33
C HIS A 13 -0.76 6.81 3.20
N ILE A 14 -0.65 7.58 2.11
CA ILE A 14 0.23 7.26 1.00
C ILE A 14 1.53 8.02 1.20
N ARG A 15 2.63 7.29 1.26
CA ARG A 15 3.96 7.86 1.42
C ARG A 15 4.79 7.62 0.16
N SER A 16 5.81 8.41 -0.04
CA SER A 16 6.74 8.22 -1.14
C SER A 16 8.18 8.26 -0.63
N THR A 17 9.02 7.52 -1.32
CA THR A 17 10.45 7.50 -1.03
C THR A 17 11.19 7.04 -2.28
N VAL A 18 12.51 6.94 -2.18
CA VAL A 18 13.37 6.50 -3.27
C VAL A 18 13.97 5.15 -2.91
N TRP A 19 14.05 4.25 -3.87
CA TRP A 19 14.66 2.94 -3.67
C TRP A 19 16.18 3.08 -3.49
N LEU A 20 16.69 2.68 -2.33
CA LEU A 20 18.11 2.75 -1.98
C LEU A 20 18.65 1.40 -1.52
N ASP A 21 17.99 0.30 -1.86
CA ASP A 21 18.37 -1.06 -1.45
C ASP A 21 18.45 -1.22 0.07
N ARG A 22 17.66 -0.46 0.82
CA ARG A 22 17.57 -0.59 2.27
C ARG A 22 16.67 -1.76 2.65
N GLU A 23 16.79 -2.22 3.88
CA GLU A 23 15.94 -3.29 4.39
C GLU A 23 14.45 -2.92 4.29
N GLU A 24 14.10 -1.69 4.59
CA GLU A 24 12.71 -1.21 4.51
C GLU A 24 12.17 -1.32 3.08
N ASP A 25 13.00 -1.01 2.08
CA ASP A 25 12.60 -1.10 0.68
C ASP A 25 12.25 -2.55 0.31
N TRP A 26 13.10 -3.49 0.69
CA TRP A 26 12.86 -4.90 0.43
C TRP A 26 11.66 -5.44 1.19
N GLN A 27 11.47 -5.02 2.44
CA GLN A 27 10.31 -5.43 3.23
C GLN A 27 9.01 -4.95 2.59
N ARG A 28 8.99 -3.71 2.09
CA ARG A 28 7.81 -3.17 1.39
C ARG A 28 7.52 -3.94 0.12
N ALA A 29 8.56 -4.26 -0.66
CA ALA A 29 8.38 -5.02 -1.88
C ALA A 29 7.86 -6.43 -1.61
N GLU A 30 8.38 -7.11 -0.60
CA GLU A 30 7.91 -8.43 -0.19
C GLU A 30 6.46 -8.41 0.27
N ALA A 31 6.07 -7.35 0.96
CA ALA A 31 4.70 -7.17 1.41
C ALA A 31 3.77 -6.69 0.29
N ARG A 32 4.27 -6.55 -0.92
CA ARG A 32 3.55 -6.00 -2.08
C ARG A 32 3.04 -4.59 -1.83
N ASN A 33 3.76 -3.84 -1.00
CA ASN A 33 3.47 -2.46 -0.65
C ASN A 33 4.44 -1.55 -1.40
N TYR A 34 4.43 -1.69 -2.71
CA TYR A 34 5.33 -0.97 -3.61
C TYR A 34 4.56 -0.61 -4.87
N TYR A 35 4.45 0.69 -5.14
CA TYR A 35 3.68 1.20 -6.26
C TYR A 35 4.50 2.20 -7.05
N HIS A 36 4.50 2.06 -8.37
CA HIS A 36 5.27 2.95 -9.25
C HIS A 36 4.68 4.36 -9.34
N SER A 37 3.39 4.50 -9.06
CA SER A 37 2.73 5.80 -9.15
C SER A 37 1.80 6.00 -7.96
N LYS A 38 1.53 7.26 -7.65
CA LYS A 38 0.58 7.62 -6.60
C LYS A 38 -0.81 7.08 -6.91
N TRP A 39 -1.19 7.09 -8.19
CA TRP A 39 -2.49 6.58 -8.63
C TRP A 39 -2.68 5.11 -8.27
N LEU A 40 -1.65 4.29 -8.49
CA LEU A 40 -1.69 2.87 -8.15
C LEU A 40 -1.83 2.67 -6.63
N ALA A 41 -1.12 3.48 -5.85
CA ALA A 41 -1.23 3.42 -4.39
C ALA A 41 -2.62 3.83 -3.91
N GLU A 42 -3.21 4.86 -4.52
CA GLU A 42 -4.56 5.31 -4.22
C GLU A 42 -5.58 4.21 -4.52
N SER A 43 -5.44 3.54 -5.65
CA SER A 43 -6.33 2.43 -6.03
C SER A 43 -6.24 1.28 -5.04
N ALA A 44 -5.04 0.92 -4.62
CA ALA A 44 -4.84 -0.14 -3.64
C ALA A 44 -5.44 0.21 -2.28
N LEU A 45 -5.29 1.46 -1.84
CA LEU A 45 -5.87 1.93 -0.59
C LEU A 45 -7.40 1.89 -0.64
N ALA A 46 -7.98 2.33 -1.75
CA ALA A 46 -9.43 2.31 -1.93
C ALA A 46 -9.99 0.88 -1.89
N GLN A 47 -9.32 -0.07 -2.54
CA GLN A 47 -9.71 -1.47 -2.51
C GLN A 47 -9.64 -2.05 -1.09
N ARG A 48 -8.61 -1.72 -0.35
CA ARG A 48 -8.44 -2.17 1.03
C ARG A 48 -9.57 -1.66 1.92
N ILE A 49 -9.95 -0.40 1.80
CA ILE A 49 -11.06 0.19 2.56
C ILE A 49 -12.37 -0.51 2.22
N ASN A 50 -12.62 -0.77 0.93
CA ASN A 50 -13.83 -1.45 0.49
C ASN A 50 -13.92 -2.88 1.04
N ILE A 51 -12.82 -3.61 1.05
CA ILE A 51 -12.77 -4.96 1.60
C ILE A 51 -13.08 -4.94 3.10
N GLU A 52 -12.52 -4.02 3.84
CA GLU A 52 -12.78 -3.86 5.27
C GLU A 52 -14.25 -3.56 5.53
N ARG A 53 -14.88 -2.70 4.75
CA ARG A 53 -16.30 -2.40 4.86
C ARG A 53 -17.17 -3.63 4.62
N ILE A 54 -16.84 -4.42 3.61
CA ILE A 54 -17.58 -5.64 3.30
C ILE A 54 -17.47 -6.63 4.46
N PHE A 55 -16.29 -6.77 5.02
CA PHE A 55 -16.05 -7.64 6.19
C PHE A 55 -16.88 -7.22 7.40
N MET A 56 -16.90 -5.94 7.70
CA MET A 56 -17.69 -5.42 8.83
C MET A 56 -19.18 -5.64 8.64
N ARG A 57 -19.70 -5.50 7.43
CA ARG A 57 -21.10 -5.78 7.11
C ARG A 57 -21.47 -7.23 7.38
N LYS A 58 -20.60 -8.17 7.05
CA LYS A 58 -20.85 -9.59 7.31
C LYS A 58 -20.93 -9.89 8.79
N GLU A 59 -20.11 -9.25 9.59
CA GLU A 59 -20.13 -9.43 11.04
C GLU A 59 -21.40 -8.86 11.67
N GLU A 60 -21.90 -7.75 11.18
CA GLU A 60 -23.12 -7.13 11.66
C GLU A 60 -24.37 -7.95 11.40
N ARG A 61 -24.34 -8.85 10.41
CA ARG A 61 -25.48 -9.70 10.06
C ARG A 61 -25.59 -10.98 10.88
N VAL A 62 -24.59 -11.25 11.65
CA VAL A 62 -24.56 -12.41 12.52
C VAL A 62 -25.06 -12.03 13.90
#